data_a3820487ddad3c07fe74e5ee9afe5bbd
#
_entry.id   a3820487ddad3c07fe74e5ee9afe5bbd
#
_cell.length_a   1.000
_cell.length_b   1.000
_cell.length_c   1.000
_cell.angle_alpha   90.00
_cell.angle_beta   90.00
_cell.angle_gamma   90.00
#
_symmetry.space_group_name_H-M   'P 1'
#
loop_
_entity.id
_entity.type
_entity.pdbx_description
1 polymer ?
#
loop_
_entity_poly.entity_id
_entity_poly.type
_entity_poly.pdbx_seq_one_letter_code
_entity_poly.pdbx_strand_id
1 'polypeptide(L)'
;MKVKDLSISTKIYSVNADEITSVSIDAIEKINNRIKITIDDYCYDTNKDAEVIKTINDNLFLNFNQAQEEQSRLREEVIRSRFEDMSRAITDYNAVILKYFNKSLSTLEEL
;
A
#
# COMPACT_ATOMS: atom_id res chain seq x y z
N MET A 1 -4.12 -11.27 17.93
CA MET A 1 -4.44 -12.68 17.64
C MET A 1 -3.25 -13.34 16.95
N LYS A 2 -2.91 -14.53 17.37
CA LYS A 2 -1.83 -15.30 16.75
C LYS A 2 -2.36 -16.18 15.62
N VAL A 3 -1.49 -16.50 14.68
CA VAL A 3 -1.86 -17.31 13.50
C VAL A 3 -2.47 -18.65 13.90
N LYS A 4 -2.00 -19.26 15.00
CA LYS A 4 -2.56 -20.53 15.51
C LYS A 4 -4.04 -20.46 15.90
N ASP A 5 -4.57 -19.25 16.15
CA ASP A 5 -5.94 -19.05 16.57
C ASP A 5 -6.90 -18.85 15.38
N LEU A 6 -6.37 -18.80 14.17
CA LEU A 6 -7.20 -18.67 12.96
C LEU A 6 -7.96 -19.96 12.65
N SER A 7 -9.13 -19.80 12.08
CA SER A 7 -9.97 -20.88 11.57
C SER A 7 -10.43 -20.57 10.15
N ILE A 8 -10.97 -21.57 9.46
CA ILE A 8 -11.50 -21.39 8.10
C ILE A 8 -12.63 -20.35 8.09
N SER A 9 -13.39 -20.23 9.17
CA SER A 9 -14.49 -19.27 9.27
C SER A 9 -14.04 -17.85 9.61
N THR A 10 -12.77 -17.62 9.91
CA THR A 10 -12.25 -16.29 10.24
C THR A 10 -12.26 -15.41 9.00
N LYS A 11 -12.86 -14.21 9.11
CA LYS A 11 -12.82 -13.22 8.05
C LYS A 11 -11.51 -12.43 8.11
N ILE A 12 -10.92 -12.22 6.94
CA ILE A 12 -9.72 -11.42 6.78
C ILE A 12 -10.02 -10.36 5.74
N TYR A 13 -9.58 -9.13 5.99
CA TYR A 13 -9.78 -8.00 5.10
C TYR A 13 -8.48 -7.69 4.36
N SER A 14 -8.54 -7.77 3.05
CA SER A 14 -7.45 -7.34 2.17
C SER A 14 -7.67 -5.88 1.79
N VAL A 15 -6.63 -5.06 1.91
CA VAL A 15 -6.73 -3.61 1.78
C VAL A 15 -5.81 -3.10 0.68
N ASN A 16 -6.37 -2.26 -0.19
CA ASN A 16 -5.58 -1.39 -1.07
C ASN A 16 -6.22 0.00 -1.07
N ALA A 17 -5.62 0.96 -1.76
CA ALA A 17 -6.11 2.34 -1.78
C ALA A 17 -7.52 2.47 -2.37
N ASP A 18 -7.91 1.55 -3.28
CA ASP A 18 -9.19 1.61 -3.97
C ASP A 18 -10.30 0.94 -3.18
N GLU A 19 -10.02 -0.23 -2.57
CA GLU A 19 -11.07 -1.04 -1.96
C GLU A 19 -10.57 -1.84 -0.76
N ILE A 20 -11.51 -2.27 0.07
CA ILE A 20 -11.32 -3.26 1.13
C ILE A 20 -12.16 -4.47 0.75
N THR A 21 -11.51 -5.62 0.60
CA THR A 21 -12.16 -6.86 0.18
C THR A 21 -12.11 -7.87 1.32
N SER A 22 -13.25 -8.50 1.62
CA SER A 22 -13.29 -9.63 2.55
C SER A 22 -12.81 -10.89 1.85
N VAL A 23 -11.82 -11.56 2.42
CA VAL A 23 -11.31 -12.82 1.89
C VAL A 23 -11.50 -13.92 2.91
N SER A 24 -11.71 -15.14 2.42
CA SER A 24 -11.86 -16.33 3.26
C SER A 24 -10.61 -17.18 3.23
N ILE A 25 -10.34 -17.85 4.35
CA ILE A 25 -9.27 -18.84 4.41
C ILE A 25 -9.79 -20.13 3.79
N ASP A 26 -9.10 -20.62 2.76
CA ASP A 26 -9.50 -21.83 2.05
C ASP A 26 -9.06 -23.09 2.78
N ALA A 27 -7.85 -23.09 3.32
CA ALA A 27 -7.28 -24.22 4.05
C ALA A 27 -6.26 -23.79 5.09
N ILE A 28 -6.18 -24.55 6.17
CA ILE A 28 -5.18 -24.38 7.22
C ILE A 28 -4.55 -25.73 7.50
N GLU A 29 -3.23 -25.83 7.35
CA GLU A 29 -2.45 -27.01 7.73
C GLU A 29 -1.50 -26.67 8.87
N LYS A 30 -1.53 -27.44 9.93
CA LYS A 30 -0.65 -27.30 11.09
C LYS A 30 0.35 -28.44 11.11
N ILE A 31 1.63 -28.09 10.94
CA ILE A 31 2.73 -29.07 10.95
C ILE A 31 3.80 -28.59 11.93
N ASN A 32 3.97 -29.32 13.05
CA ASN A 32 4.89 -28.91 14.11
C ASN A 32 4.65 -27.51 14.61
N ASN A 33 5.64 -26.62 14.47
CA ASN A 33 5.54 -25.21 14.88
C ASN A 33 5.15 -24.28 13.73
N ARG A 34 4.84 -24.83 12.56
CA ARG A 34 4.51 -24.08 11.37
C ARG A 34 3.03 -24.22 11.03
N ILE A 35 2.46 -23.16 10.49
CA ILE A 35 1.10 -23.13 9.97
C ILE A 35 1.15 -22.68 8.54
N LYS A 36 0.53 -23.47 7.67
CA LYS A 36 0.35 -23.15 6.26
C LYS A 36 -1.09 -22.74 6.02
N ILE A 37 -1.29 -21.52 5.51
CA ILE A 37 -2.60 -20.95 5.25
C ILE A 37 -2.74 -20.72 3.76
N THR A 38 -3.85 -21.18 3.19
CA THR A 38 -4.17 -20.96 1.79
C THR A 38 -5.32 -19.94 1.69
N ILE A 39 -5.08 -18.85 0.97
CA ILE A 39 -6.05 -17.80 0.72
C ILE A 39 -5.97 -17.44 -0.77
N ASP A 40 -7.09 -17.58 -1.51
CA ASP A 40 -7.19 -17.24 -2.94
C ASP A 40 -6.04 -17.84 -3.78
N ASP A 41 -5.78 -19.13 -3.63
CA ASP A 41 -4.71 -19.89 -4.31
C ASP A 41 -3.29 -19.53 -3.88
N TYR A 42 -3.10 -18.57 -2.97
CA TYR A 42 -1.81 -18.28 -2.37
C TYR A 42 -1.59 -19.08 -1.10
N CYS A 43 -0.40 -19.64 -0.97
CA CYS A 43 0.01 -20.36 0.23
C CYS A 43 0.98 -19.50 1.04
N TYR A 44 0.68 -19.38 2.33
CA TYR A 44 1.52 -18.68 3.28
C TYR A 44 1.96 -19.67 4.36
N ASP A 45 3.26 -19.80 4.57
CA ASP A 45 3.85 -20.65 5.59
C ASP A 45 4.53 -19.78 6.64
N THR A 46 4.11 -19.88 7.88
CA THR A 46 4.60 -19.03 8.96
C THR A 46 4.64 -19.78 10.29
N ASN A 47 5.28 -19.17 11.29
CA ASN A 47 5.31 -19.70 12.65
C ASN A 47 3.93 -19.55 13.29
N LYS A 48 3.50 -20.58 14.05
CA LYS A 48 2.20 -20.59 14.74
C LYS A 48 2.01 -19.43 15.71
N ASP A 49 3.08 -18.91 16.29
CA ASP A 49 3.04 -17.83 17.29
C ASP A 49 3.16 -16.44 16.67
N ALA A 50 3.25 -16.34 15.35
CA ALA A 50 3.31 -15.06 14.67
C ALA A 50 1.99 -14.30 14.76
N GLU A 51 2.06 -12.97 14.77
CA GLU A 51 0.88 -12.11 14.77
C GLU A 51 0.25 -12.04 13.38
N VAL A 52 -1.08 -12.07 13.33
CA VAL A 52 -1.81 -12.12 12.05
C VAL A 52 -1.68 -10.85 11.25
N ILE A 53 -1.69 -9.69 11.89
CA ILE A 53 -1.81 -8.39 11.21
C ILE A 53 -0.71 -8.16 10.16
N LYS A 54 0.50 -8.65 10.40
CA LYS A 54 1.63 -8.43 9.48
C LYS A 54 2.38 -9.70 9.11
N THR A 55 1.79 -10.85 9.38
CA THR A 55 2.46 -12.14 9.24
C THR A 55 2.37 -12.68 7.83
N ILE A 56 1.20 -12.59 7.22
CA ILE A 56 0.92 -13.18 5.91
C ILE A 56 1.25 -12.16 4.82
N ASN A 57 0.72 -10.95 5.00
CA ASN A 57 0.86 -9.85 4.06
C ASN A 57 0.58 -8.55 4.83
N ASP A 58 1.31 -7.49 4.55
CA ASP A 58 1.17 -6.21 5.24
C ASP A 58 -0.20 -5.56 5.07
N ASN A 59 -1.01 -6.01 4.11
CA ASN A 59 -2.33 -5.48 3.85
C ASN A 59 -3.48 -6.41 4.24
N LEU A 60 -3.24 -7.41 5.09
CA LEU A 60 -4.29 -8.31 5.61
C LEU A 60 -4.59 -7.99 7.07
N PHE A 61 -5.87 -7.78 7.37
CA PHE A 61 -6.33 -7.38 8.70
C PHE A 61 -7.53 -8.20 9.15
N LEU A 62 -7.60 -8.48 10.46
CA LEU A 62 -8.76 -9.15 11.07
C LEU A 62 -9.89 -8.20 11.41
N ASN A 63 -9.58 -6.92 11.63
CA ASN A 63 -10.52 -5.92 12.07
C ASN A 63 -10.79 -4.93 10.94
N PHE A 64 -12.08 -4.72 10.62
CA PHE A 64 -12.47 -3.80 9.56
C PHE A 64 -12.04 -2.36 9.83
N ASN A 65 -12.07 -1.91 11.09
CA ASN A 65 -11.63 -0.56 11.44
C ASN A 65 -10.13 -0.38 11.18
N GLN A 66 -9.31 -1.38 11.50
CA GLN A 66 -7.88 -1.35 11.18
C GLN A 66 -7.65 -1.35 9.67
N ALA A 67 -8.45 -2.10 8.93
CA ALA A 67 -8.41 -2.10 7.48
C ALA A 67 -8.72 -0.71 6.90
N GLN A 68 -9.72 -0.03 7.45
CA GLN A 68 -10.07 1.33 7.05
C GLN A 68 -8.94 2.34 7.37
N GLU A 69 -8.32 2.22 8.53
CA GLU A 69 -7.17 3.06 8.89
C GLU A 69 -6.01 2.87 7.92
N GLU A 70 -5.71 1.64 7.56
CA GLU A 70 -4.67 1.33 6.58
C GLU A 70 -5.02 1.86 5.19
N GLN A 71 -6.28 1.76 4.78
CA GLN A 71 -6.73 2.32 3.51
C GLN A 71 -6.55 3.83 3.48
N SER A 72 -6.89 4.53 4.56
CA SER A 72 -6.67 5.97 4.69
C SER A 72 -5.19 6.33 4.56
N ARG A 73 -4.33 5.56 5.21
CA ARG A 73 -2.87 5.74 5.12
C ARG A 73 -2.37 5.56 3.69
N LEU A 74 -2.83 4.51 3.00
CA LEU A 74 -2.46 4.22 1.61
C LEU A 74 -2.91 5.33 0.67
N ARG A 75 -4.13 5.85 0.87
CA ARG A 75 -4.66 6.97 0.08
C ARG A 75 -3.86 8.24 0.29
N GLU A 76 -3.47 8.53 1.53
CA GLU A 76 -2.60 9.68 1.84
C GLU A 76 -1.25 9.56 1.16
N GLU A 77 -0.66 8.37 1.12
CA GLU A 77 0.59 8.13 0.40
C GLU A 77 0.46 8.40 -1.10
N VAL A 78 -0.62 7.94 -1.72
CA VAL A 78 -0.88 8.18 -3.15
C VAL A 78 -1.04 9.66 -3.41
N ILE A 79 -1.82 10.36 -2.60
CA ILE A 79 -2.03 11.80 -2.74
C ILE A 79 -0.72 12.56 -2.58
N ARG A 80 0.07 12.22 -1.58
CA ARG A 80 1.38 12.86 -1.33
C ARG A 80 2.34 12.64 -2.48
N SER A 81 2.44 11.40 -2.98
CA SER A 81 3.31 11.05 -4.09
C SER A 81 2.94 11.82 -5.36
N ARG A 82 1.63 11.91 -5.68
CA ARG A 82 1.14 12.67 -6.83
C ARG A 82 1.38 14.16 -6.68
N PHE A 83 1.19 14.70 -5.48
CA PHE A 83 1.47 16.10 -5.20
C PHE A 83 2.96 16.41 -5.38
N GLU A 84 3.84 15.56 -4.90
CA GLU A 84 5.29 15.73 -5.07
C GLU A 84 5.69 15.70 -6.55
N ASP A 85 5.14 14.76 -7.33
CA ASP A 85 5.39 14.66 -8.77
C ASP A 85 4.91 15.93 -9.50
N MET A 86 3.73 16.41 -9.16
CA MET A 86 3.16 17.62 -9.73
C MET A 86 3.99 18.85 -9.37
N SER A 87 4.41 18.98 -8.13
CA SER A 87 5.24 20.11 -7.67
C SER A 87 6.59 20.14 -8.39
N ARG A 88 7.19 18.98 -8.59
CA ARG A 88 8.43 18.84 -9.33
C ARG A 88 8.27 19.25 -10.79
N ALA A 89 7.21 18.79 -11.44
CA ALA A 89 6.89 19.13 -12.82
C ALA A 89 6.67 20.64 -12.99
N ILE A 90 5.98 21.29 -12.05
CA ILE A 90 5.76 22.73 -12.05
C ILE A 90 7.08 23.49 -11.89
N THR A 91 7.95 23.06 -10.99
CA THR A 91 9.27 23.65 -10.79
C THR A 91 10.11 23.57 -12.06
N ASP A 92 10.16 22.41 -12.70
CA ASP A 92 10.89 22.20 -13.95
C ASP A 92 10.35 23.08 -15.08
N TYR A 93 9.02 23.15 -15.19
CA TYR A 93 8.35 24.01 -16.18
C TYR A 93 8.70 25.48 -15.98
N ASN A 94 8.62 25.97 -14.74
CA ASN A 94 8.98 27.36 -14.41
C ASN A 94 10.44 27.66 -14.72
N ALA A 95 11.35 26.73 -14.47
CA ALA A 95 12.77 26.90 -14.77
C ALA A 95 13.00 27.08 -16.28
N VAL A 96 12.29 26.31 -17.10
CA VAL A 96 12.35 26.43 -18.57
C VAL A 96 11.82 27.77 -19.04
N ILE A 97 10.67 28.20 -18.51
CA ILE A 97 10.08 29.51 -18.85
C ILE A 97 11.04 30.65 -18.52
N LEU A 98 11.61 30.65 -17.32
CA LEU A 98 12.55 31.68 -16.92
C LEU A 98 13.80 31.73 -17.81
N LYS A 99 14.31 30.56 -18.17
CA LYS A 99 15.46 30.45 -19.08
C LYS A 99 15.18 31.13 -20.42
N TYR A 100 14.07 30.85 -21.05
CA TYR A 100 13.73 31.39 -22.35
C TYR A 100 13.28 32.85 -22.29
N PHE A 101 12.62 33.23 -21.22
CA PHE A 101 12.24 34.62 -20.97
C PHE A 101 13.50 35.50 -20.85
N ASN A 102 14.49 35.07 -20.11
CA ASN A 102 15.76 35.80 -19.97
C ASN A 102 16.51 35.92 -21.30
N LYS A 103 16.48 34.87 -22.14
CA LYS A 103 17.06 34.94 -23.47
C LYS A 103 16.36 35.98 -24.36
N SER A 104 15.02 36.03 -24.29
CA SER A 104 14.26 37.00 -25.04
C SER A 104 14.56 38.45 -24.61
N LEU A 105 14.71 38.70 -23.32
CA LEU A 105 15.12 40.01 -22.80
C LEU A 105 16.51 40.39 -23.28
N SER A 106 17.47 39.47 -23.23
CA SER A 106 18.83 39.72 -23.74
C SER A 106 18.83 40.11 -25.22
N THR A 107 18.01 39.45 -26.04
CA THR A 107 17.88 39.76 -27.46
C THR A 107 17.31 41.15 -27.66
N LEU A 108 16.31 41.53 -26.86
CA LEU A 108 15.73 42.89 -26.93
C LEU A 108 16.72 43.95 -26.51
N GLU A 109 17.55 43.71 -25.52
CA GLU A 109 18.60 44.64 -25.07
C GLU A 109 19.68 44.87 -26.12
N GLU A 110 19.95 43.87 -26.95
CA GLU A 110 20.94 43.95 -28.05
C GLU A 110 20.43 44.75 -29.23
N LEU A 111 19.15 45.00 -29.34
CA LEU A 111 18.55 45.81 -30.39
C LEU A 111 18.63 47.30 -30.04
#